data_e79398000c47d9bc2079e12879f27f51
#
_entry.id   e79398000c47d9bc2079e12879f27f51
#
_cell.length_a   1.000
_cell.length_b   1.000
_cell.length_c   1.000
_cell.angle_alpha   90.00
_cell.angle_beta   90.00
_cell.angle_gamma   90.00
#
_symmetry.space_group_name_H-M   'P 1'
#
loop_
_entity.id
_entity.type
_entity.pdbx_description
1 polymer ?
#
loop_
_entity_poly.entity_id
_entity_poly.type
_entity_poly.pdbx_seq_one_letter_code
_entity_poly.pdbx_strand_id
1 'polypeptide(L)'
;MNTYTWAINYMDTKPSEDGLTDVVVSCQWSLSGTDGGDPAVTASNYGYTKFAPPQAGDFTAYANLTQEQVLGWVWAAPAENGGVDKAAAESGIDSQIEAQKNPPTVILPNPWAPAT
;
A
#
# COMPACT_ATOMS: atom_id res chain seq x y z
N MET A 1 -9.94 -15.26 -8.94
CA MET A 1 -8.77 -14.42 -9.24
C MET A 1 -8.84 -13.14 -8.43
N ASN A 2 -7.75 -12.78 -7.77
CA ASN A 2 -7.75 -11.59 -6.92
C ASN A 2 -7.53 -10.34 -7.74
N THR A 3 -8.18 -9.27 -7.35
CA THR A 3 -8.04 -7.95 -7.96
C THR A 3 -7.44 -7.01 -6.93
N TYR A 4 -6.48 -6.18 -7.35
CA TYR A 4 -5.75 -5.30 -6.44
C TYR A 4 -6.03 -3.85 -6.78
N THR A 5 -6.13 -3.02 -5.74
CA THR A 5 -6.29 -1.58 -5.90
C THR A 5 -5.23 -0.87 -5.05
N TRP A 6 -4.38 -0.11 -5.71
CA TRP A 6 -3.38 0.74 -5.06
C TRP A 6 -3.90 2.16 -5.06
N ALA A 7 -3.64 2.86 -3.97
CA ALA A 7 -4.04 4.26 -3.85
C ALA A 7 -3.02 5.04 -3.04
N ILE A 8 -2.87 6.32 -3.38
CA ILE A 8 -2.12 7.25 -2.56
C ILE A 8 -3.13 8.01 -1.73
N ASN A 9 -3.05 7.87 -0.41
CA ASN A 9 -4.02 8.47 0.49
C ASN A 9 -3.72 9.95 0.73
N TYR A 10 -2.45 10.27 0.95
CA TYR A 10 -1.99 11.66 1.06
C TYR A 10 -0.50 11.73 0.81
N MET A 11 -0.02 12.93 0.54
CA MET A 11 1.39 13.19 0.32
C MET A 11 1.83 14.34 1.21
N ASP A 12 3.00 14.19 1.82
CA ASP A 12 3.64 15.28 2.55
C ASP A 12 4.50 16.07 1.58
N THR A 13 4.36 17.37 1.58
CA THR A 13 5.10 18.24 0.67
C THR A 13 5.84 19.32 1.43
N LYS A 14 7.01 19.70 0.91
CA LYS A 14 7.70 20.90 1.37
C LYS A 14 7.31 22.04 0.45
N PRO A 15 6.88 23.18 0.98
CA PRO A 15 6.53 24.33 0.13
C PRO A 15 7.69 24.78 -0.76
N SER A 16 8.92 24.61 -0.29
CA SER A 16 10.10 25.01 -1.06
C SER A 16 11.29 24.15 -0.65
N GLU A 17 12.02 23.65 -1.65
CA GLU A 17 13.26 22.93 -1.44
C GLU A 17 14.15 23.07 -2.68
N ASP A 18 15.37 23.57 -2.48
CA ASP A 18 16.36 23.73 -3.57
C ASP A 18 15.79 24.48 -4.78
N GLY A 19 14.97 25.51 -4.53
CA GLY A 19 14.36 26.32 -5.59
C GLY A 19 13.14 25.71 -6.23
N LEU A 20 12.71 24.51 -5.78
CA LEU A 20 11.50 23.86 -6.27
C LEU A 20 10.35 24.12 -5.31
N THR A 21 9.13 24.16 -5.84
CA THR A 21 7.91 24.47 -5.08
C THR A 21 7.05 23.22 -4.93
N ASP A 22 6.46 23.04 -3.74
CA ASP A 22 5.55 21.93 -3.44
C ASP A 22 6.17 20.58 -3.77
N VAL A 23 7.30 20.30 -3.14
CA VAL A 23 8.06 19.07 -3.37
C VAL A 23 7.52 17.96 -2.49
N VAL A 24 7.06 16.87 -3.11
CA VAL A 24 6.59 15.70 -2.38
C VAL A 24 7.78 14.99 -1.76
N VAL A 25 7.76 14.82 -0.44
CA VAL A 25 8.85 14.19 0.31
C VAL A 25 8.48 12.82 0.85
N SER A 26 7.20 12.51 0.93
CA SER A 26 6.73 11.22 1.41
C SER A 26 5.25 11.07 1.08
N CYS A 27 4.75 9.84 1.19
CA CYS A 27 3.32 9.59 1.00
C CYS A 27 2.86 8.42 1.87
N GLN A 28 1.57 8.38 2.13
CA GLN A 28 0.92 7.17 2.64
C GLN A 28 0.18 6.53 1.49
N TRP A 29 0.46 5.25 1.26
CA TRP A 29 -0.21 4.46 0.23
C TRP A 29 -1.04 3.37 0.89
N SER A 30 -1.99 2.83 0.14
CA SER A 30 -2.74 1.65 0.55
C SER A 30 -2.86 0.69 -0.61
N LEU A 31 -2.98 -0.58 -0.26
CA LEU A 31 -3.22 -1.66 -1.20
C LEU A 31 -4.37 -2.48 -0.67
N SER A 32 -5.39 -2.67 -1.47
CA SER A 32 -6.49 -3.55 -1.11
C SER A 32 -6.68 -4.59 -2.20
N GLY A 33 -7.21 -5.74 -1.82
CA GLY A 33 -7.50 -6.81 -2.75
C GLY A 33 -8.79 -7.50 -2.40
N THR A 34 -9.41 -8.10 -3.40
CA THR A 34 -10.63 -8.87 -3.25
C THR A 34 -10.56 -10.09 -4.16
N ASP A 35 -11.15 -11.19 -3.72
CA ASP A 35 -11.23 -12.39 -4.55
C ASP A 35 -12.41 -12.33 -5.53
N GLY A 36 -13.27 -11.30 -5.42
CA GLY A 36 -14.43 -11.15 -6.28
C GLY A 36 -15.56 -12.14 -6.02
N GLY A 37 -15.49 -12.86 -4.90
CA GLY A 37 -16.53 -13.84 -4.56
C GLY A 37 -17.79 -13.20 -4.02
N ASP A 38 -18.74 -14.02 -3.63
CA ASP A 38 -19.99 -13.59 -3.05
C ASP A 38 -20.33 -14.51 -1.86
N PRO A 39 -20.09 -14.03 -0.62
CA PRO A 39 -19.53 -12.71 -0.30
C PRO A 39 -18.05 -12.60 -0.66
N ALA A 40 -17.61 -11.41 -1.03
CA ALA A 40 -16.23 -11.19 -1.38
C ALA A 40 -15.34 -11.22 -0.13
N VAL A 41 -14.17 -11.85 -0.26
CA VAL A 41 -13.13 -11.82 0.78
C VAL A 41 -12.15 -10.73 0.40
N THR A 42 -11.87 -9.83 1.33
CA THR A 42 -11.00 -8.69 1.08
C THR A 42 -9.88 -8.64 2.10
N ALA A 43 -8.78 -8.01 1.71
CA ALA A 43 -7.67 -7.72 2.61
C ALA A 43 -7.05 -6.40 2.19
N SER A 44 -6.43 -5.71 3.12
CA SER A 44 -5.78 -4.45 2.80
C SER A 44 -4.56 -4.23 3.69
N ASN A 45 -3.61 -3.50 3.14
CA ASN A 45 -2.43 -3.04 3.86
C ASN A 45 -2.20 -1.58 3.49
N TYR A 46 -1.45 -0.88 4.32
CA TYR A 46 -1.02 0.47 4.02
C TYR A 46 0.41 0.65 4.50
N GLY A 47 1.06 1.66 3.97
CA GLY A 47 2.42 1.95 4.36
C GLY A 47 2.78 3.39 4.08
N TYR A 48 3.97 3.75 4.49
CA TYR A 48 4.49 5.11 4.39
C TYR A 48 5.85 5.04 3.73
N THR A 49 6.04 5.79 2.65
CA THR A 49 7.28 5.77 1.88
C THR A 49 7.86 7.18 1.80
N LYS A 50 9.16 7.29 2.07
CA LYS A 50 9.90 8.54 1.94
C LYS A 50 10.62 8.57 0.61
N PHE A 51 10.71 9.75 0.02
CA PHE A 51 11.36 9.92 -1.27
C PHE A 51 12.60 10.77 -1.13
N ALA A 52 13.63 10.46 -1.94
CA ALA A 52 14.81 11.29 -2.05
C ALA A 52 14.43 12.62 -2.71
N PRO A 53 15.14 13.72 -2.40
CA PRO A 53 14.89 14.99 -3.07
C PRO A 53 15.03 14.83 -4.58
N PRO A 54 14.12 15.41 -5.39
CA PRO A 54 14.22 15.30 -6.84
C PRO A 54 15.34 16.14 -7.39
N GLN A 55 15.92 15.67 -8.49
CA GLN A 55 16.82 16.50 -9.28
C GLN A 55 15.99 17.51 -10.07
N ALA A 56 16.50 18.71 -10.25
CA ALA A 56 15.76 19.76 -10.95
C ALA A 56 15.28 19.32 -12.35
N GLY A 57 16.09 18.53 -13.05
CA GLY A 57 15.72 18.04 -14.37
C GLY A 57 14.67 16.97 -14.39
N ASP A 58 14.44 16.31 -13.26
CA ASP A 58 13.47 15.22 -13.13
C ASP A 58 12.24 15.62 -12.34
N PHE A 59 12.16 16.89 -11.93
CA PHE A 59 11.06 17.37 -11.12
C PHE A 59 9.79 17.54 -11.94
N THR A 60 8.70 16.95 -11.45
CA THR A 60 7.36 17.15 -12.01
C THR A 60 6.60 18.07 -11.07
N ALA A 61 6.04 19.16 -11.62
CA ALA A 61 5.27 20.11 -10.81
C ALA A 61 4.11 19.39 -10.14
N TYR A 62 3.81 19.79 -8.90
CA TYR A 62 2.79 19.12 -8.08
C TYR A 62 1.45 18.98 -8.83
N ALA A 63 1.02 20.02 -9.49
CA ALA A 63 -0.25 20.02 -10.22
C ALA A 63 -0.28 19.01 -11.39
N ASN A 64 0.89 18.58 -11.85
CA ASN A 64 1.00 17.65 -12.98
C ASN A 64 1.28 16.20 -12.54
N LEU A 65 1.36 15.94 -11.24
CA LEU A 65 1.58 14.60 -10.75
C LEU A 65 0.34 13.73 -10.96
N THR A 66 0.59 12.45 -11.25
CA THR A 66 -0.48 11.45 -11.32
C THR A 66 -0.26 10.41 -10.23
N GLN A 67 -1.33 9.76 -9.83
CA GLN A 67 -1.23 8.69 -8.84
C GLN A 67 -0.29 7.59 -9.31
N GLU A 68 -0.35 7.23 -10.59
CA GLU A 68 0.52 6.19 -11.15
C GLU A 68 1.99 6.55 -11.02
N GLN A 69 2.33 7.82 -11.23
CA GLN A 69 3.71 8.28 -11.10
C GLN A 69 4.19 8.14 -9.66
N VAL A 70 3.38 8.57 -8.70
CA VAL A 70 3.74 8.50 -7.28
C VAL A 70 3.82 7.03 -6.83
N LEU A 71 2.92 6.18 -7.26
CA LEU A 71 3.01 4.75 -6.98
C LEU A 71 4.30 4.15 -7.54
N GLY A 72 4.70 4.57 -8.72
CA GLY A 72 5.99 4.15 -9.30
C GLY A 72 7.15 4.51 -8.38
N TRP A 73 7.10 5.67 -7.74
CA TRP A 73 8.13 6.06 -6.77
C TRP A 73 8.13 5.15 -5.56
N VAL A 74 6.94 4.77 -5.05
CA VAL A 74 6.81 3.85 -3.92
C VAL A 74 7.47 2.52 -4.25
N TRP A 75 7.19 1.99 -5.44
CA TRP A 75 7.72 0.69 -5.84
C TRP A 75 9.22 0.73 -6.14
N ALA A 76 9.76 1.90 -6.48
CA ALA A 76 11.18 2.06 -6.78
C ALA A 76 12.01 2.47 -5.57
N ALA A 77 11.39 2.96 -4.50
CA ALA A 77 12.12 3.44 -3.33
C ALA A 77 12.81 2.29 -2.61
N PRO A 78 13.96 2.56 -1.95
CA PRO A 78 14.61 1.53 -1.15
C PRO A 78 13.73 1.08 0.02
N ALA A 79 13.86 -0.18 0.41
CA ALA A 79 13.09 -0.72 1.55
C ALA A 79 13.35 0.07 2.83
N GLU A 80 14.57 0.57 3.03
CA GLU A 80 14.92 1.38 4.20
C GLU A 80 14.15 2.70 4.28
N ASN A 81 13.62 3.17 3.15
CA ASN A 81 12.78 4.36 3.08
C ASN A 81 11.29 4.01 3.00
N GLY A 82 10.93 2.75 3.20
CA GLY A 82 9.56 2.30 3.14
C GLY A 82 9.09 1.90 1.75
N GLY A 83 10.02 1.74 0.80
CA GLY A 83 9.67 1.24 -0.52
C GLY A 83 9.19 -0.20 -0.45
N VAL A 84 8.30 -0.57 -1.38
CA VAL A 84 7.75 -1.93 -1.42
C VAL A 84 7.87 -2.49 -2.83
N ASP A 85 8.07 -3.80 -2.91
CA ASP A 85 7.97 -4.49 -4.17
C ASP A 85 6.50 -4.77 -4.46
N LYS A 86 6.02 -4.28 -5.61
CA LYS A 86 4.61 -4.40 -5.98
C LYS A 86 4.14 -5.85 -5.95
N ALA A 87 4.90 -6.75 -6.57
CA ALA A 87 4.52 -8.15 -6.65
C ALA A 87 4.51 -8.82 -5.28
N ALA A 88 5.50 -8.51 -4.43
CA ALA A 88 5.56 -9.09 -3.08
C ALA A 88 4.40 -8.58 -2.22
N ALA A 89 4.04 -7.30 -2.34
CA ALA A 89 2.92 -6.74 -1.59
C ALA A 89 1.59 -7.38 -2.01
N GLU A 90 1.39 -7.56 -3.31
CA GLU A 90 0.18 -8.21 -3.82
C GLU A 90 0.12 -9.67 -3.40
N SER A 91 1.26 -10.36 -3.38
CA SER A 91 1.34 -11.72 -2.88
C SER A 91 0.97 -11.80 -1.39
N GLY A 92 1.36 -10.79 -0.61
CA GLY A 92 0.96 -10.70 0.81
C GLY A 92 -0.55 -10.56 0.96
N ILE A 93 -1.20 -9.81 0.09
CA ILE A 93 -2.66 -9.70 0.07
C ILE A 93 -3.29 -11.05 -0.27
N ASP A 94 -2.75 -11.76 -1.26
CA ASP A 94 -3.24 -13.10 -1.61
C ASP A 94 -3.18 -14.04 -0.42
N SER A 95 -2.09 -14.00 0.34
CA SER A 95 -1.93 -14.83 1.53
C SER A 95 -2.95 -14.49 2.61
N GLN A 96 -3.25 -13.20 2.78
CA GLN A 96 -4.26 -12.77 3.76
C GLN A 96 -5.65 -13.23 3.36
N ILE A 97 -5.98 -13.12 2.07
CA ILE A 97 -7.28 -13.58 1.56
C ILE A 97 -7.40 -15.09 1.75
N GLU A 98 -6.36 -15.83 1.38
CA GLU A 98 -6.37 -17.29 1.54
C GLU A 98 -6.52 -17.68 3.01
N ALA A 99 -5.84 -16.99 3.91
CA ALA A 99 -5.95 -17.28 5.34
C ALA A 99 -7.35 -17.01 5.89
N GLN A 100 -8.08 -16.06 5.32
CA GLN A 100 -9.48 -15.82 5.72
C GLN A 100 -10.40 -16.91 5.19
N LYS A 101 -10.14 -17.42 4.00
CA LYS A 101 -10.94 -18.46 3.38
C LYS A 101 -10.65 -19.83 4.01
N ASN A 102 -9.38 -20.08 4.31
CA ASN A 102 -8.91 -21.37 4.87
C ASN A 102 -7.93 -21.07 6.01
N PRO A 103 -8.43 -20.61 7.17
CA PRO A 103 -7.55 -20.21 8.25
C PRO A 103 -6.71 -21.38 8.75
N PRO A 104 -5.38 -21.19 8.90
CA PRO A 104 -4.50 -22.25 9.39
C PRO A 104 -4.75 -22.57 10.85
N THR A 105 -5.35 -21.65 11.60
CA THR A 105 -5.76 -21.88 12.98
C THR A 105 -7.13 -21.27 13.18
N VAL A 106 -7.91 -21.88 14.07
CA VAL A 106 -9.23 -21.36 14.41
C VAL A 106 -9.38 -21.40 15.93
N ILE A 107 -10.26 -20.55 16.45
CA ILE A 107 -10.60 -20.54 17.86
C ILE A 107 -11.87 -21.37 18.00
N LEU A 108 -11.77 -22.46 18.73
CA LEU A 108 -12.92 -23.30 19.04
C LEU A 108 -13.37 -23.04 20.47
N PRO A 109 -14.66 -23.25 20.78
CA PRO A 109 -15.10 -23.21 22.17
C PRO A 109 -14.31 -24.22 22.99
N ASN A 110 -14.02 -23.88 24.23
CA ASN A 110 -13.36 -24.84 25.12
C ASN A 110 -14.26 -26.06 25.28
N PRO A 111 -13.72 -27.30 25.25
CA PRO A 111 -14.56 -28.50 25.37
C PRO A 111 -15.39 -28.56 26.67
N TRP A 112 -14.91 -27.87 27.70
CA TRP A 112 -15.59 -27.83 29.00
C TRP A 112 -16.53 -26.63 29.14
N ALA A 113 -16.64 -25.76 28.11
CA ALA A 113 -17.54 -24.62 28.16
C ALA A 113 -19.00 -25.09 28.03
N PRO A 114 -19.95 -24.44 28.72
CA PRO A 114 -21.36 -24.79 28.55
C PRO A 114 -21.79 -24.57 27.10
N ALA A 115 -22.61 -25.47 26.58
CA ALA A 115 -23.23 -25.29 25.27
C ALA A 115 -24.26 -24.16 25.37
N THR A 116 -24.29 -23.26 24.41
CA THR A 116 -25.27 -22.15 24.40
C THR A 116 -26.05 -22.13 23.11
#